data_a4f59b9afc50c1f17a4926fbc641d8e6
#
_entry.id   a4f59b9afc50c1f17a4926fbc641d8e6
#
_cell.length_a   1.000
_cell.length_b   1.000
_cell.length_c   1.000
_cell.angle_alpha   90.00
_cell.angle_beta   90.00
_cell.angle_gamma   90.00
#
_symmetry.space_group_name_H-M   'P 1'
#
loop_
_entity.id
_entity.type
_entity.pdbx_description
1 polymer ?
#
loop_
_entity_poly.entity_id
_entity_poly.type
_entity_poly.pdbx_seq_one_letter_code
_entity_poly.pdbx_strand_id
1 'polypeptide(L)'
;MIEHSFEQTAKDFIEHLRQTGKKERTLYTYSKDLEQAGAFFGKDKPITGIKPLHVGKFFKSAALQNLPDGSVRAERTVAKTIRVFRMMMVWAKETGRIDTLPLPKSTPMGHSKIKAENDE
;
A
#
# COMPACT_ATOMS: atom_id res chain seq x y z
N MET A 1 -13.85 -19.82 5.72
CA MET A 1 -12.69 -18.94 5.66
C MET A 1 -13.12 -17.48 5.76
N ILE A 2 -12.42 -16.70 6.54
CA ILE A 2 -12.76 -15.30 6.71
C ILE A 2 -11.99 -14.47 5.70
N GLU A 3 -12.71 -13.66 4.94
CA GLU A 3 -12.07 -12.71 4.04
C GLU A 3 -11.95 -11.37 4.76
N HIS A 4 -10.79 -10.77 4.62
CA HIS A 4 -10.55 -9.46 5.20
C HIS A 4 -10.74 -8.40 4.12
N SER A 5 -11.45 -7.32 4.48
CA SER A 5 -11.58 -6.19 3.57
C SER A 5 -10.28 -5.42 3.52
N PHE A 6 -10.15 -4.55 2.52
CA PHE A 6 -8.99 -3.67 2.44
C PHE A 6 -8.88 -2.85 3.73
N GLU A 7 -9.98 -2.24 4.15
CA GLU A 7 -9.96 -1.40 5.34
C GLU A 7 -9.54 -2.18 6.59
N GLN A 8 -10.09 -3.38 6.77
CA GLN A 8 -9.74 -4.19 7.93
C GLN A 8 -8.26 -4.59 7.90
N THR A 9 -7.77 -4.97 6.72
CA THR A 9 -6.37 -5.34 6.58
C THR A 9 -5.46 -4.15 6.90
N ALA A 10 -5.83 -2.95 6.45
CA ALA A 10 -5.03 -1.75 6.72
C ALA A 10 -5.01 -1.45 8.21
N LYS A 11 -6.16 -1.54 8.87
CA LYS A 11 -6.23 -1.28 10.32
C LYS A 11 -5.39 -2.28 11.11
N ASP A 12 -5.48 -3.54 10.73
CA ASP A 12 -4.72 -4.59 11.42
C ASP A 12 -3.23 -4.41 11.20
N PHE A 13 -2.83 -4.00 9.99
CA PHE A 13 -1.43 -3.73 9.70
C PHE A 13 -0.90 -2.58 10.55
N ILE A 14 -1.67 -1.50 10.66
CA ILE A 14 -1.26 -0.36 11.49
C ILE A 14 -1.10 -0.80 12.94
N GLU A 15 -2.04 -1.61 13.45
CA GLU A 15 -1.95 -2.09 14.81
C GLU A 15 -0.72 -2.99 15.00
N HIS A 16 -0.41 -3.81 14.01
CA HIS A 16 0.79 -4.63 14.05
C HIS A 16 2.04 -3.75 14.19
N LEU A 17 2.11 -2.68 13.40
CA LEU A 17 3.25 -1.77 13.48
C LEU A 17 3.32 -1.06 14.83
N ARG A 18 2.17 -0.73 15.40
CA ARG A 18 2.15 -0.12 16.74
C ARG A 18 2.78 -1.06 17.75
N GLN A 19 2.45 -2.34 17.66
CA GLN A 19 2.99 -3.32 18.60
C GLN A 19 4.47 -3.59 18.39
N THR A 20 4.99 -3.29 17.20
CA THR A 20 6.42 -3.43 16.94
C THR A 20 7.22 -2.19 17.34
N GLY A 21 6.54 -1.16 17.86
CA GLY A 21 7.22 0.01 18.38
C GLY A 21 7.26 1.21 17.47
N LYS A 22 6.50 1.19 16.38
CA LYS A 22 6.43 2.37 15.51
C LYS A 22 5.77 3.54 16.23
N LYS A 23 6.28 4.74 15.99
CA LYS A 23 5.73 5.94 16.60
C LYS A 23 4.36 6.29 16.04
N GLU A 24 3.49 6.85 16.90
CA GLU A 24 2.15 7.19 16.49
C GLU A 24 2.12 8.17 15.31
N ARG A 25 3.06 9.10 15.27
CA ARG A 25 3.13 10.03 14.15
C ARG A 25 3.35 9.29 12.83
N THR A 26 4.24 8.31 12.82
CA THR A 26 4.49 7.49 11.64
C THR A 26 3.26 6.70 11.25
N LEU A 27 2.58 6.12 12.26
CA LEU A 27 1.38 5.34 12.00
C LEU A 27 0.27 6.21 11.43
N TYR A 28 0.16 7.44 11.89
CA TYR A 28 -0.83 8.36 11.35
C TYR A 28 -0.60 8.61 9.86
N THR A 29 0.65 8.90 9.46
CA THR A 29 0.93 9.15 8.05
C THR A 29 0.73 7.89 7.21
N TYR A 30 1.11 6.73 7.74
CA TYR A 30 0.88 5.47 7.02
C TYR A 30 -0.60 5.20 6.83
N SER A 31 -1.41 5.46 7.88
CA SER A 31 -2.85 5.21 7.75
C SER A 31 -3.47 6.12 6.71
N LYS A 32 -2.99 7.36 6.58
CA LYS A 32 -3.48 8.26 5.54
C LYS A 32 -3.13 7.74 4.14
N ASP A 33 -1.92 7.21 3.98
CA ASP A 33 -1.53 6.62 2.70
C ASP A 33 -2.42 5.44 2.35
N LEU A 34 -2.74 4.59 3.35
CA LEU A 34 -3.58 3.43 3.11
C LEU A 34 -5.03 3.80 2.87
N GLU A 35 -5.52 4.88 3.52
CA GLU A 35 -6.86 5.38 3.22
C GLU A 35 -6.96 5.82 1.77
N GLN A 36 -5.92 6.44 1.26
CA GLN A 36 -5.91 6.87 -0.14
C GLN A 36 -6.00 5.68 -1.08
N ALA A 37 -5.26 4.64 -0.79
CA ALA A 37 -5.33 3.40 -1.59
C ALA A 37 -6.71 2.78 -1.46
N GLY A 38 -7.27 2.78 -0.24
CA GLY A 38 -8.60 2.23 -0.02
C GLY A 38 -9.68 2.97 -0.79
N ALA A 39 -9.51 4.27 -0.99
CA ALA A 39 -10.47 5.04 -1.77
C ALA A 39 -10.45 4.60 -3.23
N PHE A 40 -9.30 4.17 -3.73
CA PHE A 40 -9.20 3.69 -5.10
C PHE A 40 -9.78 2.29 -5.25
N PHE A 41 -9.38 1.36 -4.37
CA PHE A 41 -9.79 -0.04 -4.49
C PHE A 41 -11.19 -0.29 -3.93
N GLY A 42 -11.65 0.53 -3.00
CA GLY A 42 -12.89 0.29 -2.27
C GLY A 42 -12.57 -0.25 -0.89
N LYS A 43 -13.06 0.43 0.15
CA LYS A 43 -12.76 0.04 1.53
C LYS A 43 -13.24 -1.38 1.85
N ASP A 44 -14.36 -1.77 1.27
CA ASP A 44 -14.98 -3.05 1.56
C ASP A 44 -14.49 -4.15 0.62
N LYS A 45 -13.62 -3.82 -0.33
CA LYS A 45 -13.12 -4.82 -1.26
C LYS A 45 -12.32 -5.88 -0.51
N PRO A 46 -12.62 -7.17 -0.72
CA PRO A 46 -11.81 -8.22 -0.11
C PRO A 46 -10.35 -8.10 -0.53
N ILE A 47 -9.44 -8.24 0.43
CA ILE A 47 -8.02 -8.10 0.13
C ILE A 47 -7.58 -9.13 -0.91
N THR A 48 -8.23 -10.30 -0.94
CA THR A 48 -7.92 -11.34 -1.90
C THR A 48 -8.38 -10.99 -3.32
N GLY A 49 -9.25 -9.99 -3.43
CA GLY A 49 -9.78 -9.58 -4.75
C GLY A 49 -8.91 -8.58 -5.47
N ILE A 50 -7.84 -8.12 -4.86
CA ILE A 50 -6.94 -7.17 -5.48
C ILE A 50 -5.93 -7.93 -6.34
N LYS A 51 -5.87 -7.62 -7.61
CA LYS A 51 -5.02 -8.32 -8.58
C LYS A 51 -3.88 -7.41 -9.04
N PRO A 52 -2.78 -7.96 -9.60
CA PRO A 52 -1.68 -7.13 -10.10
C PRO A 52 -2.13 -6.07 -11.11
N LEU A 53 -3.10 -6.40 -11.95
CA LEU A 53 -3.63 -5.43 -12.89
C LEU A 53 -4.21 -4.22 -12.18
N HIS A 54 -4.96 -4.47 -11.11
CA HIS A 54 -5.58 -3.38 -10.33
C HIS A 54 -4.52 -2.53 -9.67
N VAL A 55 -3.47 -3.16 -9.15
CA VAL A 55 -2.39 -2.43 -8.48
C VAL A 55 -1.64 -1.56 -9.49
N GLY A 56 -1.39 -2.08 -10.68
CA GLY A 56 -0.75 -1.31 -11.74
C GLY A 56 -1.57 -0.07 -12.10
N LYS A 57 -2.89 -0.23 -12.18
CA LYS A 57 -3.78 0.90 -12.46
C LYS A 57 -3.73 1.93 -11.34
N PHE A 58 -3.68 1.46 -10.08
CA PHE A 58 -3.58 2.37 -8.95
C PHE A 58 -2.31 3.20 -9.03
N PHE A 59 -1.19 2.56 -9.35
CA PHE A 59 0.09 3.27 -9.42
C PHE A 59 0.07 4.40 -10.45
N LYS A 60 -0.75 4.28 -11.48
CA LYS A 60 -0.85 5.28 -12.53
C LYS A 60 -2.05 6.21 -12.37
N SER A 61 -2.85 6.01 -11.33
CA SER A 61 -4.12 6.71 -11.19
C SER A 61 -3.95 8.12 -10.65
N ALA A 62 -4.93 8.97 -10.95
CA ALA A 62 -4.97 10.29 -10.35
C ALA A 62 -5.16 10.22 -8.84
N ALA A 63 -5.81 9.14 -8.36
CA ALA A 63 -5.98 8.98 -6.91
C ALA A 63 -4.66 8.94 -6.18
N LEU A 64 -3.61 8.40 -6.82
CA LEU A 64 -2.29 8.33 -6.23
C LEU A 64 -1.42 9.51 -6.64
N GLN A 65 -1.48 9.90 -7.91
CA GLN A 65 -0.54 10.85 -8.49
C GLN A 65 -0.90 12.31 -8.26
N ASN A 66 -2.15 12.60 -7.94
CA ASN A 66 -2.64 13.98 -7.87
C ASN A 66 -3.25 14.29 -6.52
N LEU A 67 -3.21 15.57 -6.16
CA LEU A 67 -3.91 16.08 -4.99
C LEU A 67 -5.38 16.33 -5.35
N PRO A 68 -6.26 16.49 -4.33
CA PRO A 68 -7.67 16.74 -4.60
C PRO A 68 -7.93 17.94 -5.49
N ASP A 69 -7.02 18.94 -5.47
CA ASP A 69 -7.19 20.13 -6.32
C ASP A 69 -6.68 19.90 -7.75
N GLY A 70 -6.21 18.70 -8.06
CA GLY A 70 -5.74 18.37 -9.41
C GLY A 70 -4.26 18.56 -9.64
N SER A 71 -3.56 19.18 -8.69
CA SER A 71 -2.13 19.37 -8.86
C SER A 71 -1.38 18.05 -8.67
N VAL A 72 -0.18 17.97 -9.23
CA VAL A 72 0.61 16.75 -9.17
C VAL A 72 1.29 16.63 -7.81
N ARG A 73 1.18 15.46 -7.20
CA ARG A 73 1.86 15.20 -5.93
C ARG A 73 3.36 15.09 -6.16
N ALA A 74 4.13 15.46 -5.14
CA ALA A 74 5.58 15.31 -5.21
C ALA A 74 5.95 13.84 -5.42
N GLU A 75 6.94 13.61 -6.24
CA GLU A 75 7.38 12.25 -6.54
C GLU A 75 7.73 11.48 -5.28
N ARG A 76 8.41 12.13 -4.34
CA ARG A 76 8.78 11.50 -3.09
C ARG A 76 7.56 11.05 -2.28
N THR A 77 6.51 11.86 -2.30
CA THR A 77 5.29 11.55 -1.58
C THR A 77 4.58 10.35 -2.21
N VAL A 78 4.53 10.31 -3.54
CA VAL A 78 3.94 9.19 -4.25
C VAL A 78 4.71 7.91 -3.94
N ALA A 79 6.05 7.99 -3.98
CA ALA A 79 6.90 6.84 -3.71
C ALA A 79 6.67 6.30 -2.30
N LYS A 80 6.48 7.21 -1.33
CA LYS A 80 6.21 6.78 0.04
C LYS A 80 4.88 6.03 0.14
N THR A 81 3.85 6.54 -0.53
CA THR A 81 2.55 5.87 -0.51
C THR A 81 2.64 4.47 -1.11
N ILE A 82 3.36 4.34 -2.22
CA ILE A 82 3.55 3.03 -2.85
C ILE A 82 4.29 2.08 -1.90
N ARG A 83 5.31 2.58 -1.23
CA ARG A 83 6.07 1.76 -0.30
C ARG A 83 5.21 1.27 0.86
N VAL A 84 4.39 2.15 1.44
CA VAL A 84 3.53 1.76 2.55
C VAL A 84 2.51 0.73 2.08
N PHE A 85 1.91 0.93 0.91
CA PHE A 85 0.97 -0.03 0.35
C PHE A 85 1.64 -1.39 0.16
N ARG A 86 2.85 -1.39 -0.40
CA ARG A 86 3.58 -2.63 -0.63
C ARG A 86 3.89 -3.33 0.69
N MET A 87 4.30 -2.57 1.71
CA MET A 87 4.57 -3.15 3.03
C MET A 87 3.33 -3.85 3.59
N MET A 88 2.17 -3.24 3.44
CA MET A 88 0.94 -3.86 3.91
C MET A 88 0.66 -5.16 3.16
N MET A 89 0.86 -5.17 1.85
CA MET A 89 0.60 -6.37 1.06
C MET A 89 1.58 -7.50 1.40
N VAL A 90 2.84 -7.18 1.64
CA VAL A 90 3.81 -8.18 2.08
C VAL A 90 3.37 -8.77 3.42
N TRP A 91 2.97 -7.92 4.35
CA TRP A 91 2.50 -8.37 5.65
C TRP A 91 1.24 -9.24 5.50
N ALA A 92 0.34 -8.86 4.61
CA ALA A 92 -0.88 -9.64 4.39
C ALA A 92 -0.54 -11.05 3.88
N LYS A 93 0.47 -11.14 3.01
CA LYS A 93 0.90 -12.45 2.54
C LYS A 93 1.53 -13.25 3.67
N GLU A 94 2.37 -12.61 4.47
CA GLU A 94 3.05 -13.29 5.57
C GLU A 94 2.08 -13.79 6.62
N THR A 95 0.95 -13.12 6.79
CA THR A 95 -0.05 -13.52 7.78
C THR A 95 -1.14 -14.41 7.21
N GLY A 96 -1.04 -14.77 5.94
CA GLY A 96 -1.97 -15.69 5.31
C GLY A 96 -3.26 -15.08 4.81
N ARG A 97 -3.36 -13.76 4.80
CA ARG A 97 -4.57 -13.11 4.29
C ARG A 97 -4.67 -13.18 2.78
N ILE A 98 -3.52 -13.26 2.11
CA ILE A 98 -3.45 -13.49 0.66
C ILE A 98 -2.40 -14.55 0.41
N ASP A 99 -2.55 -15.26 -0.71
CA ASP A 99 -1.63 -16.34 -1.06
C ASP A 99 -0.44 -15.85 -1.86
N THR A 100 -0.64 -14.84 -2.69
CA THR A 100 0.41 -14.31 -3.53
C THR A 100 0.37 -12.79 -3.48
N LEU A 101 1.53 -12.17 -3.69
CA LEU A 101 1.58 -10.71 -3.74
C LEU A 101 0.97 -10.23 -5.05
N PRO A 102 -0.05 -9.36 -4.99
CA PRO A 102 -0.67 -8.84 -6.21
C PRO A 102 0.09 -7.62 -6.75
N LEU A 103 1.41 -7.72 -6.81
CA LEU A 103 2.23 -6.61 -7.27
C LEU A 103 2.76 -6.90 -8.66
N PRO A 104 2.69 -5.93 -9.58
CA PRO A 104 3.25 -6.14 -10.92
C PRO A 104 4.76 -6.29 -10.84
N LYS A 105 5.34 -6.96 -11.84
CA LYS A 105 6.77 -7.22 -11.86
C LYS A 105 7.59 -5.94 -11.78
N SER A 106 7.11 -4.88 -12.37
CA SER A 106 7.84 -3.61 -12.43
C SER A 106 7.41 -2.67 -11.33
N THR A 107 6.94 -3.20 -10.19
CA THR A 107 6.49 -2.36 -9.09
C THR A 107 7.58 -1.39 -8.66
N PRO A 108 7.29 -0.09 -8.63
CA PRO A 108 8.25 0.87 -8.10
C PRO A 108 8.57 0.58 -6.65
N MET A 109 9.79 0.82 -6.25
CA MET A 109 10.23 0.53 -4.89
C MET A 109 10.21 1.76 -3.98
N GLY A 110 9.59 2.82 -4.43
CA GLY A 110 9.51 4.02 -3.64
C GLY A 110 10.76 4.89 -3.73
N HIS A 111 11.81 4.35 -4.37
CA HIS A 111 13.02 5.10 -4.69
C HIS A 111 13.73 4.29 -5.76
N SER A 112 14.55 4.87 -6.50
CA SER A 112 15.23 4.18 -7.57
C SER A 112 16.17 3.14 -7.06
N LYS A 113 16.40 2.70 -7.29
CA LYS A 113 17.12 1.87 -7.25
C LYS A 113 17.88 1.37 -6.74
N ILE A 114 18.00 1.06 -6.35
CA ILE A 114 18.58 0.64 -5.84
C ILE A 114 18.96 -0.14 -5.90
N LYS A 115 19.32 -0.45 -5.97
CA LYS A 115 19.74 -1.10 -5.78
C LYS A 115 19.89 -1.77 -5.76
N ALA A 116 20.05 -1.90 -5.99
CA ALA A 116 20.11 -2.50 -5.72
C ALA A 116 20.46 -2.96 -5.25
N GLU A 117 20.75 -3.07 -5.17
CA GLU A 117 20.93 -3.43 -4.65
C GLU A 117 20.71 -3.85 -4.13
N ASN A 118 20.82 -4.08 -3.99
CA ASN A 118 20.50 -4.49 -3.41
C ASN A 118 19.78 -4.89 -3.28
N ASP A 119 19.56 -5.33 -3.38
CA ASP A 119 18.80 -5.63 -3.23
C ASP A 119 18.36 -6.13 -3.31
N GLU A 120 18.32 -6.53 -3.41
CA GLU A 120 17.78 -6.83 -3.47
C GLU A 120 17.64 -6.98 -3.51
#